data_beffc01581a1cc3700a44fb30f985a9a
#
_entry.id   beffc01581a1cc3700a44fb30f985a9a
#
_cell.length_a   1.000
_cell.length_b   1.000
_cell.length_c   1.000
_cell.angle_alpha   90.00
_cell.angle_beta   90.00
_cell.angle_gamma   90.00
#
_symmetry.space_group_name_H-M   'P 1'
#
loop_
_entity.id
_entity.type
_entity.pdbx_description
1 polymer ?
#
loop_
_entity_poly.entity_id
_entity_poly.type
_entity_poly.pdbx_seq_one_letter_code
_entity_poly.pdbx_strand_id
1 'polypeptide(L)'
;MRCDPDLQWNPVWLTLRPMTHELEPTLARIADALERLAPARAREPDFAAARLFRHDPQNGAFHAAPDYPLSVDLLVGVDRQKDRFVENLQRFAAGLPCNHALLWGVRGTGKSSLAKAAFMHVAGDVTQKAAATLKLVEVDRDQVTALPALFDTLRARPERFVVLCDDLSFEEGANAAKALKSALEGGVSGPPANVLFVATSNRRHLMPRSHSERGGHVEDRGLVAAAEDAEEEVSVSDRFGLWIGFPPMDQETYLAAVRGYAKRFGLKAPLVDLDRRALQWSQLRGARSGRVAWQFIRDLAGELGKKLPL
;
A
#
# COMPACT_ATOMS: atom_id res chain seq x y z
N MET A 1 -68.26 -59.58 -40.68
CA MET A 1 -67.36 -58.42 -40.59
C MET A 1 -65.95 -58.95 -40.67
N ARG A 2 -65.31 -58.73 -41.82
CA ARG A 2 -63.85 -59.18 -42.08
C ARG A 2 -62.94 -58.09 -41.64
N CYS A 3 -61.99 -58.40 -40.78
CA CYS A 3 -60.85 -57.53 -40.43
C CYS A 3 -59.86 -57.52 -41.60
N ASP A 4 -59.53 -56.33 -42.00
CA ASP A 4 -58.52 -56.05 -43.02
C ASP A 4 -57.11 -56.15 -42.41
N PRO A 5 -56.16 -57.01 -42.93
CA PRO A 5 -54.85 -57.23 -42.28
C PRO A 5 -53.74 -56.30 -42.74
N ASP A 6 -54.04 -55.22 -43.50
CA ASP A 6 -52.97 -54.42 -44.14
C ASP A 6 -52.79 -52.98 -43.59
N LEU A 7 -53.06 -52.78 -42.30
CA LEU A 7 -52.64 -51.53 -41.68
C LEU A 7 -51.15 -51.66 -41.24
N GLN A 8 -50.26 -51.42 -42.20
CA GLN A 8 -48.84 -51.18 -41.92
C GLN A 8 -48.67 -49.85 -41.15
N TRP A 9 -48.35 -49.97 -39.87
CA TRP A 9 -47.85 -48.86 -39.06
C TRP A 9 -46.49 -48.46 -39.64
N ASN A 10 -46.46 -47.28 -40.28
CA ASN A 10 -45.20 -46.66 -40.70
C ASN A 10 -44.71 -45.77 -39.57
N PRO A 11 -43.73 -46.15 -38.77
CA PRO A 11 -43.18 -45.28 -37.76
C PRO A 11 -42.45 -44.16 -38.46
N VAL A 12 -43.07 -42.95 -38.50
CA VAL A 12 -42.38 -41.72 -38.86
C VAL A 12 -41.38 -41.48 -37.72
N TRP A 13 -40.18 -42.08 -37.89
CA TRP A 13 -39.07 -41.71 -37.10
C TRP A 13 -38.75 -40.25 -37.46
N LEU A 14 -39.16 -39.32 -36.57
CA LEU A 14 -38.61 -37.99 -36.56
C LEU A 14 -37.12 -38.19 -36.40
N THR A 15 -36.37 -38.05 -37.50
CA THR A 15 -34.94 -37.86 -37.47
C THR A 15 -34.70 -36.51 -36.81
N LEU A 16 -34.64 -36.51 -35.48
CA LEU A 16 -33.96 -35.45 -34.74
C LEU A 16 -32.55 -35.42 -35.24
N ARG A 17 -32.28 -34.60 -36.26
CA ARG A 17 -30.92 -34.21 -36.57
C ARG A 17 -30.32 -33.74 -35.25
N PRO A 18 -29.15 -34.24 -34.84
CA PRO A 18 -28.52 -33.76 -33.63
C PRO A 18 -28.24 -32.26 -33.83
N MET A 19 -29.05 -31.41 -33.23
CA MET A 19 -28.83 -29.94 -33.15
C MET A 19 -27.51 -29.58 -32.45
N THR A 20 -26.76 -30.59 -32.04
CA THR A 20 -25.47 -30.43 -31.35
C THR A 20 -24.41 -29.79 -32.23
N HIS A 21 -24.41 -30.03 -33.53
CA HIS A 21 -23.35 -29.56 -34.45
C HIS A 21 -23.39 -28.03 -34.73
N GLU A 22 -24.56 -27.37 -34.60
CA GLU A 22 -24.69 -25.91 -34.77
C GLU A 22 -24.56 -25.15 -33.46
N LEU A 23 -24.79 -25.82 -32.31
CA LEU A 23 -24.69 -25.21 -30.96
C LEU A 23 -23.23 -25.12 -30.49
N GLU A 24 -22.37 -26.07 -30.82
CA GLU A 24 -20.95 -26.05 -30.41
C GLU A 24 -20.20 -24.78 -30.87
N PRO A 25 -20.25 -24.36 -32.14
CA PRO A 25 -19.55 -23.13 -32.54
C PRO A 25 -20.18 -21.87 -31.94
N THR A 26 -21.47 -21.88 -31.63
CA THR A 26 -22.13 -20.76 -30.97
C THR A 26 -21.75 -20.69 -29.50
N LEU A 27 -21.70 -21.82 -28.80
CA LEU A 27 -21.22 -21.91 -27.42
C LEU A 27 -19.75 -21.55 -27.29
N ALA A 28 -18.90 -21.97 -28.23
CA ALA A 28 -17.50 -21.58 -28.30
C ALA A 28 -17.35 -20.06 -28.47
N ARG A 29 -18.14 -19.45 -29.36
CA ARG A 29 -18.14 -17.98 -29.52
C ARG A 29 -18.65 -17.23 -28.29
N ILE A 30 -19.63 -17.76 -27.58
CA ILE A 30 -20.12 -17.20 -26.32
C ILE A 30 -19.05 -17.35 -25.24
N ALA A 31 -18.41 -18.51 -25.12
CA ALA A 31 -17.32 -18.75 -24.19
C ALA A 31 -16.16 -17.78 -24.44
N ASP A 32 -15.71 -17.65 -25.69
CA ASP A 32 -14.69 -16.69 -26.12
C ASP A 32 -15.07 -15.22 -25.81
N ALA A 33 -16.34 -14.86 -25.99
CA ALA A 33 -16.82 -13.52 -25.67
C ALA A 33 -16.88 -13.28 -24.16
N LEU A 34 -17.29 -14.27 -23.39
CA LEU A 34 -17.29 -14.22 -21.92
C LEU A 34 -15.88 -14.21 -21.35
N GLU A 35 -14.96 -14.96 -21.94
CA GLU A 35 -13.53 -14.92 -21.56
C GLU A 35 -12.88 -13.56 -21.83
N ARG A 36 -13.29 -12.88 -22.92
CA ARG A 36 -12.85 -11.51 -23.22
C ARG A 36 -13.48 -10.45 -22.29
N LEU A 37 -14.67 -10.71 -21.79
CA LEU A 37 -15.38 -9.83 -20.84
C LEU A 37 -15.05 -10.14 -19.39
N ALA A 38 -14.68 -11.39 -19.09
CA ALA A 38 -14.20 -11.75 -17.76
C ALA A 38 -12.79 -11.18 -17.58
N PRO A 39 -12.53 -10.41 -16.53
CA PRO A 39 -11.16 -10.03 -16.21
C PRO A 39 -10.35 -11.33 -16.09
N ALA A 40 -9.21 -11.37 -16.79
CA ALA A 40 -8.32 -12.53 -16.74
C ALA A 40 -8.11 -12.91 -15.27
N ARG A 41 -8.50 -14.14 -14.92
CA ARG A 41 -8.37 -14.63 -13.54
C ARG A 41 -6.91 -14.43 -13.15
N ALA A 42 -6.66 -13.57 -12.15
CA ALA A 42 -5.32 -13.32 -11.70
C ALA A 42 -4.65 -14.67 -11.43
N ARG A 43 -3.48 -14.91 -12.04
CA ARG A 43 -2.68 -16.09 -11.68
C ARG A 43 -2.48 -16.08 -10.18
N GLU A 44 -2.50 -17.25 -9.56
CA GLU A 44 -2.15 -17.33 -8.14
C GLU A 44 -0.84 -16.59 -7.90
N PRO A 45 -0.82 -15.64 -6.94
CA PRO A 45 0.35 -14.82 -6.71
C PRO A 45 1.53 -15.68 -6.24
N ASP A 46 2.64 -15.58 -6.95
CA ASP A 46 3.91 -16.20 -6.52
C ASP A 46 4.64 -15.27 -5.56
N PHE A 47 4.33 -15.39 -4.26
CA PHE A 47 5.01 -14.63 -3.23
C PHE A 47 6.45 -15.08 -2.95
N ALA A 48 6.93 -16.18 -3.57
CA ALA A 48 8.34 -16.56 -3.51
C ALA A 48 9.22 -15.71 -4.43
N ALA A 49 8.66 -15.14 -5.49
CA ALA A 49 9.39 -14.38 -6.51
C ALA A 49 10.04 -13.09 -6.00
N ALA A 50 9.47 -12.44 -4.96
CA ALA A 50 9.98 -11.17 -4.43
C ALA A 50 9.61 -11.00 -2.95
N ARG A 51 10.12 -9.91 -2.36
CA ARG A 51 9.74 -9.45 -1.02
C ARG A 51 8.70 -8.33 -1.07
N LEU A 52 8.73 -7.52 -2.13
CA LEU A 52 7.84 -6.38 -2.33
C LEU A 52 6.92 -6.64 -3.51
N PHE A 53 5.66 -6.26 -3.35
CA PHE A 53 4.62 -6.39 -4.37
C PHE A 53 3.79 -5.12 -4.42
N ARG A 54 3.25 -4.83 -5.60
CA ARG A 54 2.18 -3.86 -5.78
C ARG A 54 0.90 -4.61 -6.12
N HIS A 55 -0.18 -4.29 -5.44
CA HIS A 55 -1.49 -4.85 -5.72
C HIS A 55 -2.22 -4.05 -6.81
N ASP A 56 -2.82 -4.76 -7.76
CA ASP A 56 -3.71 -4.20 -8.76
C ASP A 56 -5.16 -4.61 -8.45
N PRO A 57 -6.03 -3.68 -8.00
CA PRO A 57 -7.39 -4.01 -7.60
C PRO A 57 -8.30 -4.34 -8.78
N GLN A 58 -7.93 -3.95 -10.02
CA GLN A 58 -8.78 -4.20 -11.19
C GLN A 58 -8.85 -5.68 -11.54
N ASN A 59 -7.74 -6.38 -11.33
CA ASN A 59 -7.63 -7.80 -11.66
C ASN A 59 -7.20 -8.67 -10.47
N GLY A 60 -6.95 -8.07 -9.29
CA GLY A 60 -6.48 -8.77 -8.10
C GLY A 60 -5.03 -9.27 -8.19
N ALA A 61 -4.25 -8.81 -9.18
CA ALA A 61 -2.89 -9.26 -9.39
C ALA A 61 -1.89 -8.64 -8.39
N PHE A 62 -0.82 -9.38 -8.13
CA PHE A 62 0.32 -8.91 -7.34
C PHE A 62 1.55 -8.84 -8.25
N HIS A 63 2.03 -7.64 -8.50
CA HIS A 63 3.20 -7.39 -9.33
C HIS A 63 4.44 -7.32 -8.44
N ALA A 64 5.42 -8.19 -8.68
CA ALA A 64 6.69 -8.17 -7.98
C ALA A 64 7.43 -6.85 -8.24
N ALA A 65 7.98 -6.27 -7.18
CA ALA A 65 8.77 -5.05 -7.24
C ALA A 65 10.20 -5.31 -6.75
N PRO A 66 11.19 -4.55 -7.22
CA PRO A 66 12.55 -4.66 -6.75
C PRO A 66 12.66 -4.25 -5.27
N ASP A 67 13.68 -4.76 -4.60
CA ASP A 67 13.98 -4.39 -3.23
C ASP A 67 14.21 -2.90 -3.07
N TYR A 68 13.73 -2.35 -1.95
CA TYR A 68 13.92 -0.92 -1.67
C TYR A 68 15.38 -0.62 -1.33
N PRO A 69 16.04 0.30 -2.06
CA PRO A 69 17.50 0.43 -1.99
C PRO A 69 18.02 1.21 -0.78
N LEU A 70 17.15 1.94 -0.08
CA LEU A 70 17.56 2.79 1.04
C LEU A 70 17.62 1.98 2.33
N SER A 71 18.78 1.99 3.00
CA SER A 71 18.94 1.42 4.34
C SER A 71 18.24 2.29 5.39
N VAL A 72 17.69 1.66 6.42
CA VAL A 72 17.07 2.32 7.56
C VAL A 72 18.04 3.26 8.30
N ASP A 73 19.33 2.96 8.29
CA ASP A 73 20.39 3.76 8.91
C ASP A 73 20.60 5.15 8.26
N LEU A 74 20.17 5.28 7.00
CA LEU A 74 20.27 6.55 6.27
C LEU A 74 19.14 7.53 6.58
N LEU A 75 18.16 7.12 7.36
CA LEU A 75 17.09 7.99 7.84
C LEU A 75 17.52 8.70 9.10
N VAL A 76 17.98 9.94 8.94
CA VAL A 76 18.55 10.76 10.01
C VAL A 76 17.47 11.61 10.69
N GLY A 77 17.59 11.81 12.00
CA GLY A 77 16.70 12.67 12.80
C GLY A 77 15.33 12.05 13.12
N VAL A 78 15.18 10.75 12.91
CA VAL A 78 13.95 9.99 13.19
C VAL A 78 14.24 8.69 13.95
N ASP A 79 15.25 8.71 14.84
CA ASP A 79 15.73 7.49 15.51
C ASP A 79 14.64 6.86 16.39
N ARG A 80 13.95 7.67 17.21
CA ARG A 80 12.82 7.18 18.03
C ARG A 80 11.68 6.59 17.18
N GLN A 81 11.41 7.17 16.03
CA GLN A 81 10.43 6.67 15.07
C GLN A 81 10.88 5.33 14.46
N LYS A 82 12.17 5.24 14.10
CA LYS A 82 12.78 4.00 13.60
C LYS A 82 12.65 2.88 14.62
N ASP A 83 13.13 3.10 15.84
CA ASP A 83 13.15 2.07 16.88
C ASP A 83 11.74 1.53 17.15
N ARG A 84 10.77 2.42 17.36
CA ARG A 84 9.38 2.03 17.62
C ARG A 84 8.75 1.25 16.45
N PHE A 85 9.01 1.68 15.24
CA PHE A 85 8.41 1.03 14.06
C PHE A 85 9.08 -0.31 13.74
N VAL A 86 10.41 -0.39 13.83
CA VAL A 86 11.17 -1.62 13.64
C VAL A 86 10.77 -2.66 14.70
N GLU A 87 10.67 -2.27 15.98
CA GLU A 87 10.21 -3.16 17.04
C GLU A 87 8.81 -3.74 16.77
N ASN A 88 7.87 -2.90 16.30
CA ASN A 88 6.52 -3.36 15.96
C ASN A 88 6.53 -4.35 14.78
N LEU A 89 7.37 -4.10 13.76
CA LEU A 89 7.56 -5.02 12.63
C LEU A 89 8.21 -6.34 13.05
N GLN A 90 9.20 -6.30 13.94
CA GLN A 90 9.86 -7.51 14.48
C GLN A 90 8.87 -8.38 15.26
N ARG A 91 8.03 -7.76 16.10
CA ARG A 91 6.93 -8.46 16.79
C ARG A 91 5.99 -9.12 15.78
N PHE A 92 5.57 -8.38 14.76
CA PHE A 92 4.73 -8.95 13.70
C PHE A 92 5.40 -10.12 12.98
N ALA A 93 6.67 -9.98 12.57
CA ALA A 93 7.43 -11.06 11.93
C ALA A 93 7.52 -12.31 12.80
N ALA A 94 7.71 -12.13 14.11
CA ALA A 94 7.77 -13.22 15.08
C ALA A 94 6.40 -13.82 15.45
N GLY A 95 5.29 -13.30 14.94
CA GLY A 95 3.94 -13.75 15.30
C GLY A 95 3.45 -13.28 16.65
N LEU A 96 4.11 -12.29 17.23
CA LEU A 96 3.75 -11.70 18.50
C LEU A 96 2.70 -10.57 18.30
N PRO A 97 1.96 -10.20 19.36
CA PRO A 97 1.04 -9.06 19.30
C PRO A 97 1.74 -7.79 18.84
N CYS A 98 1.14 -7.14 17.87
CA CYS A 98 1.58 -5.86 17.28
C CYS A 98 0.38 -5.01 16.90
N ASN A 99 0.60 -3.76 16.53
CA ASN A 99 -0.48 -2.84 16.19
C ASN A 99 -0.35 -2.37 14.73
N HIS A 100 -1.48 -2.14 14.06
CA HIS A 100 -1.53 -1.37 12.84
C HIS A 100 -0.91 0.00 13.08
N ALA A 101 -0.17 0.52 12.08
CA ALA A 101 0.65 1.71 12.28
C ALA A 101 0.25 2.86 11.35
N LEU A 102 0.15 4.06 11.92
CA LEU A 102 -0.02 5.31 11.19
C LEU A 102 1.23 6.18 11.36
N LEU A 103 1.92 6.42 10.25
CA LEU A 103 3.07 7.31 10.17
C LEU A 103 2.60 8.67 9.62
N TRP A 104 2.56 9.69 10.45
CA TRP A 104 1.98 10.98 10.08
C TRP A 104 2.98 12.14 10.24
N GLY A 105 2.77 13.24 9.51
CA GLY A 105 3.60 14.43 9.63
C GLY A 105 3.92 15.09 8.30
N VAL A 106 4.82 16.06 8.31
CA VAL A 106 5.13 16.91 7.17
C VAL A 106 5.62 16.09 5.96
N ARG A 107 5.28 16.53 4.76
CA ARG A 107 5.70 15.89 3.50
C ARG A 107 7.24 15.90 3.36
N GLY A 108 7.78 14.76 2.92
CA GLY A 108 9.22 14.64 2.67
C GLY A 108 10.07 14.33 3.90
N THR A 109 9.48 14.08 5.08
CA THR A 109 10.20 13.76 6.32
C THR A 109 10.63 12.29 6.45
N GLY A 110 10.34 11.45 5.44
CA GLY A 110 10.83 10.07 5.42
C GLY A 110 9.84 9.01 5.86
N LYS A 111 8.53 9.31 6.02
CA LYS A 111 7.50 8.35 6.45
C LYS A 111 7.47 7.07 5.59
N SER A 112 7.21 7.21 4.29
CA SER A 112 7.16 6.09 3.34
C SER A 112 8.52 5.41 3.20
N SER A 113 9.60 6.20 3.26
CA SER A 113 10.98 5.67 3.26
C SER A 113 11.25 4.82 4.50
N LEU A 114 10.78 5.24 5.69
CA LEU A 114 10.91 4.45 6.90
C LEU A 114 10.11 3.14 6.78
N ALA A 115 8.86 3.19 6.31
CA ALA A 115 8.04 2.00 6.17
C ALA A 115 8.73 0.94 5.30
N LYS A 116 9.25 1.34 4.14
CA LYS A 116 9.93 0.43 3.19
C LYS A 116 11.31 -0.01 3.69
N ALA A 117 12.12 0.90 4.22
CA ALA A 117 13.47 0.59 4.71
C ALA A 117 13.46 -0.30 5.97
N ALA A 118 12.55 -0.03 6.91
CA ALA A 118 12.38 -0.86 8.10
C ALA A 118 11.86 -2.26 7.74
N PHE A 119 10.93 -2.35 6.78
CA PHE A 119 10.50 -3.64 6.25
C PHE A 119 11.70 -4.44 5.68
N MET A 120 12.51 -3.81 4.83
CA MET A 120 13.68 -4.46 4.25
C MET A 120 14.70 -4.88 5.30
N HIS A 121 14.88 -4.08 6.35
CA HIS A 121 15.75 -4.38 7.47
C HIS A 121 15.28 -5.64 8.21
N VAL A 122 13.99 -5.71 8.57
CA VAL A 122 13.41 -6.86 9.30
C VAL A 122 13.32 -8.10 8.40
N ALA A 123 12.87 -7.97 7.16
CA ALA A 123 12.77 -9.08 6.19
C ALA A 123 14.14 -9.61 5.74
N GLY A 124 15.20 -8.83 5.88
CA GLY A 124 16.58 -9.23 5.60
C GLY A 124 17.32 -9.86 6.78
N ASP A 125 16.71 -9.90 7.96
CA ASP A 125 17.30 -10.53 9.14
C ASP A 125 17.27 -12.06 9.00
N VAL A 126 18.36 -12.62 8.51
CA VAL A 126 18.53 -14.07 8.28
C VAL A 126 18.54 -14.89 9.58
N THR A 127 18.67 -14.24 10.74
CA THR A 127 18.66 -14.93 12.05
C THR A 127 17.26 -15.39 12.44
N GLN A 128 16.23 -14.76 11.87
CA GLN A 128 14.82 -15.07 12.12
C GLN A 128 14.21 -15.82 10.93
N LYS A 129 13.95 -17.13 11.07
CA LYS A 129 13.26 -17.92 10.03
C LYS A 129 11.90 -17.33 9.63
N ALA A 130 11.21 -16.69 10.56
CA ALA A 130 9.94 -16.01 10.32
C ALA A 130 10.07 -14.78 9.40
N ALA A 131 11.23 -14.12 9.36
CA ALA A 131 11.48 -12.98 8.48
C ALA A 131 11.45 -13.37 6.99
N ALA A 132 11.84 -14.60 6.65
CA ALA A 132 11.82 -15.08 5.26
C ALA A 132 10.41 -15.16 4.65
N THR A 133 9.36 -15.24 5.47
CA THR A 133 7.96 -15.29 5.02
C THR A 133 7.31 -13.91 4.98
N LEU A 134 8.01 -12.86 5.39
CA LEU A 134 7.48 -11.50 5.43
C LEU A 134 7.45 -10.89 4.02
N LYS A 135 6.30 -10.36 3.63
CA LYS A 135 6.05 -9.72 2.34
C LYS A 135 5.49 -8.32 2.54
N LEU A 136 5.86 -7.38 1.68
CA LEU A 136 5.23 -6.07 1.65
C LEU A 136 4.36 -5.97 0.40
N VAL A 137 3.11 -5.56 0.60
CA VAL A 137 2.16 -5.27 -0.47
C VAL A 137 1.84 -3.78 -0.42
N GLU A 138 2.24 -3.05 -1.44
CA GLU A 138 1.88 -1.63 -1.60
C GLU A 138 0.52 -1.52 -2.28
N VAL A 139 -0.36 -0.69 -1.71
CA VAL A 139 -1.68 -0.36 -2.24
C VAL A 139 -1.76 1.14 -2.47
N ASP A 140 -2.37 1.54 -3.57
CA ASP A 140 -2.61 2.96 -3.84
C ASP A 140 -3.73 3.48 -2.92
N ARG A 141 -3.69 4.76 -2.55
CA ARG A 141 -4.68 5.40 -1.68
C ARG A 141 -6.12 5.27 -2.21
N ASP A 142 -6.29 5.35 -3.54
CA ASP A 142 -7.59 5.26 -4.21
C ASP A 142 -8.20 3.83 -4.13
N GLN A 143 -7.43 2.87 -3.60
CA GLN A 143 -7.80 1.46 -3.49
C GLN A 143 -8.22 1.06 -2.07
N VAL A 144 -8.36 2.01 -1.16
CA VAL A 144 -8.73 1.75 0.25
C VAL A 144 -10.07 1.00 0.35
N THR A 145 -11.00 1.25 -0.57
CA THR A 145 -12.28 0.53 -0.64
C THR A 145 -12.14 -0.95 -0.98
N ALA A 146 -11.04 -1.37 -1.59
CA ALA A 146 -10.75 -2.77 -1.91
C ALA A 146 -9.99 -3.52 -0.78
N LEU A 147 -9.57 -2.83 0.28
CA LEU A 147 -8.82 -3.44 1.39
C LEU A 147 -9.50 -4.65 2.04
N PRO A 148 -10.83 -4.66 2.28
CA PRO A 148 -11.49 -5.83 2.85
C PRO A 148 -11.28 -7.09 2.01
N ALA A 149 -11.49 -7.00 0.70
CA ALA A 149 -11.30 -8.12 -0.23
C ALA A 149 -9.82 -8.55 -0.34
N LEU A 150 -8.90 -7.58 -0.33
CA LEU A 150 -7.48 -7.86 -0.28
C LEU A 150 -7.10 -8.62 1.00
N PHE A 151 -7.59 -8.17 2.16
CA PHE A 151 -7.30 -8.82 3.45
C PHE A 151 -7.84 -10.26 3.49
N ASP A 152 -9.01 -10.51 2.93
CA ASP A 152 -9.56 -11.87 2.83
C ASP A 152 -8.70 -12.76 1.92
N THR A 153 -8.18 -12.21 0.81
CA THR A 153 -7.24 -12.92 -0.06
C THR A 153 -5.94 -13.27 0.66
N LEU A 154 -5.38 -12.33 1.42
CA LEU A 154 -4.14 -12.53 2.16
C LEU A 154 -4.32 -13.43 3.39
N ARG A 155 -5.50 -13.43 4.02
CA ARG A 155 -5.84 -14.28 5.18
C ARG A 155 -5.61 -15.76 4.90
N ALA A 156 -5.92 -16.21 3.69
CA ALA A 156 -5.78 -17.61 3.27
C ALA A 156 -4.33 -18.05 3.02
N ARG A 157 -3.36 -17.14 3.13
CA ARG A 157 -1.96 -17.39 2.78
C ARG A 157 -1.12 -17.69 4.03
N PRO A 158 -0.07 -18.53 3.90
CA PRO A 158 0.83 -18.83 5.01
C PRO A 158 1.83 -17.72 5.31
N GLU A 159 2.07 -16.81 4.35
CA GLU A 159 2.99 -15.70 4.50
C GLU A 159 2.42 -14.62 5.44
N ARG A 160 3.30 -13.76 5.96
CA ARG A 160 2.93 -12.55 6.71
C ARG A 160 3.07 -11.34 5.82
N PHE A 161 2.06 -10.49 5.82
CA PHE A 161 1.97 -9.35 4.91
C PHE A 161 1.96 -8.03 5.65
N VAL A 162 2.89 -7.15 5.30
CA VAL A 162 2.79 -5.73 5.62
C VAL A 162 2.09 -5.05 4.44
N VAL A 163 0.86 -4.61 4.64
CA VAL A 163 0.11 -3.86 3.62
C VAL A 163 0.37 -2.38 3.85
N LEU A 164 1.05 -1.73 2.91
CA LEU A 164 1.43 -0.33 2.97
C LEU A 164 0.52 0.51 2.06
N CYS A 165 -0.24 1.43 2.67
CA CYS A 165 -0.97 2.48 1.95
C CYS A 165 -0.23 3.81 2.13
N ASP A 166 0.36 4.32 1.03
CA ASP A 166 1.11 5.56 1.05
C ASP A 166 0.21 6.78 0.77
N ASP A 167 0.44 7.87 1.50
CA ASP A 167 -0.27 9.15 1.37
C ASP A 167 -1.80 9.03 1.57
N LEU A 168 -2.21 8.23 2.58
CA LEU A 168 -3.61 8.08 2.95
C LEU A 168 -4.21 9.45 3.32
N SER A 169 -5.30 9.81 2.66
CA SER A 169 -6.11 10.98 2.98
C SER A 169 -7.58 10.58 3.01
N PHE A 170 -8.33 11.07 3.99
CA PHE A 170 -9.78 10.81 4.12
C PHE A 170 -10.62 11.85 3.36
N GLU A 171 -10.03 12.63 2.45
CA GLU A 171 -10.77 13.57 1.58
C GLU A 171 -11.73 12.88 0.60
N GLU A 172 -11.57 11.58 0.38
CA GLU A 172 -12.33 10.81 -0.60
C GLU A 172 -13.69 10.31 -0.09
N GLY A 173 -14.14 10.82 1.08
CA GLY A 173 -15.50 10.61 1.58
C GLY A 173 -15.69 9.39 2.49
N ALA A 174 -16.88 9.31 3.10
CA ALA A 174 -17.28 8.32 4.10
C ALA A 174 -17.10 6.85 3.66
N ASN A 175 -17.09 6.55 2.37
CA ASN A 175 -16.92 5.17 1.88
C ASN A 175 -15.51 4.63 2.11
N ALA A 176 -14.47 5.44 1.91
CA ALA A 176 -13.08 5.03 2.16
C ALA A 176 -12.83 4.80 3.66
N ALA A 177 -13.36 5.69 4.50
CA ALA A 177 -13.28 5.55 5.96
C ALA A 177 -14.00 4.29 6.45
N LYS A 178 -15.21 4.00 5.96
CA LYS A 178 -15.97 2.80 6.29
C LYS A 178 -15.28 1.52 5.85
N ALA A 179 -14.72 1.50 4.64
CA ALA A 179 -13.98 0.34 4.12
C ALA A 179 -12.72 0.07 4.95
N LEU A 180 -11.97 1.11 5.28
CA LEU A 180 -10.78 0.99 6.12
C LEU A 180 -11.14 0.51 7.53
N LYS A 181 -12.17 1.07 8.13
CA LYS A 181 -12.69 0.62 9.43
C LYS A 181 -13.08 -0.86 9.37
N SER A 182 -13.84 -1.27 8.35
CA SER A 182 -14.24 -2.67 8.15
C SER A 182 -13.03 -3.59 7.98
N ALA A 183 -12.01 -3.17 7.22
CA ALA A 183 -10.79 -3.96 7.04
C ALA A 183 -10.01 -4.13 8.35
N LEU A 184 -9.84 -3.04 9.12
CA LEU A 184 -9.06 -3.05 10.37
C LEU A 184 -9.79 -3.75 11.53
N GLU A 185 -11.12 -3.73 11.56
CA GLU A 185 -11.93 -4.47 12.52
C GLU A 185 -12.14 -5.94 12.10
N GLY A 186 -12.08 -6.23 10.79
CA GLY A 186 -12.18 -7.58 10.22
C GLY A 186 -13.57 -8.21 10.31
N GLY A 187 -14.64 -7.43 10.58
CA GLY A 187 -16.02 -7.91 10.69
C GLY A 187 -16.15 -9.09 11.66
N VAL A 188 -17.02 -10.06 11.32
CA VAL A 188 -17.25 -11.26 12.15
C VAL A 188 -16.01 -12.14 12.29
N SER A 189 -15.10 -12.13 11.29
CA SER A 189 -13.90 -12.97 11.29
C SER A 189 -12.70 -12.35 12.01
N GLY A 190 -12.82 -11.10 12.47
CA GLY A 190 -11.72 -10.32 13.01
C GLY A 190 -10.66 -9.95 11.95
N PRO A 191 -9.71 -9.07 12.27
CA PRO A 191 -8.62 -8.73 11.37
C PRO A 191 -7.72 -9.96 11.12
N PRO A 192 -7.13 -10.13 9.90
CA PRO A 192 -6.24 -11.25 9.64
C PRO A 192 -4.97 -11.17 10.50
N ALA A 193 -4.68 -12.24 11.26
CA ALA A 193 -3.51 -12.28 12.14
C ALA A 193 -2.16 -12.24 11.37
N ASN A 194 -2.19 -12.54 10.08
CA ASN A 194 -1.03 -12.50 9.19
C ASN A 194 -0.93 -11.20 8.36
N VAL A 195 -1.73 -10.17 8.67
CA VAL A 195 -1.70 -8.87 7.98
C VAL A 195 -1.46 -7.74 8.98
N LEU A 196 -0.39 -6.98 8.76
CA LEU A 196 -0.11 -5.71 9.44
C LEU A 196 -0.37 -4.56 8.47
N PHE A 197 -1.34 -3.71 8.76
CA PHE A 197 -1.62 -2.54 7.95
C PHE A 197 -0.78 -1.34 8.42
N VAL A 198 -0.14 -0.68 7.47
CA VAL A 198 0.69 0.51 7.69
C VAL A 198 0.22 1.60 6.75
N ALA A 199 -0.17 2.73 7.28
CA ALA A 199 -0.53 3.90 6.50
C ALA A 199 0.45 5.04 6.72
N THR A 200 0.71 5.84 5.68
CA THR A 200 1.36 7.13 5.84
C THR A 200 0.39 8.27 5.54
N SER A 201 0.52 9.40 6.23
CA SER A 201 -0.30 10.58 5.97
C SER A 201 0.52 11.87 6.06
N ASN A 202 0.27 12.80 5.17
CA ASN A 202 0.89 14.13 5.19
C ASN A 202 0.12 15.12 6.05
N ARG A 203 -1.08 14.78 6.49
CA ARG A 203 -1.95 15.65 7.25
C ARG A 203 -1.76 15.45 8.76
N ARG A 204 -1.64 16.55 9.46
CA ARG A 204 -1.78 16.63 10.92
C ARG A 204 -3.23 16.30 11.37
N HIS A 205 -4.14 16.22 10.43
CA HIS A 205 -5.59 16.27 10.58
C HIS A 205 -6.30 14.93 10.29
N LEU A 206 -5.68 13.82 10.62
CA LEU A 206 -6.42 12.66 11.10
C LEU A 206 -6.86 12.91 12.58
N MET A 207 -6.49 14.05 13.14
CA MET A 207 -6.99 14.56 14.42
C MET A 207 -8.10 15.57 14.17
N PRO A 208 -9.22 15.54 14.91
CA PRO A 208 -10.25 16.58 14.84
C PRO A 208 -9.58 17.94 15.06
N ARG A 209 -9.85 18.90 14.18
CA ARG A 209 -9.53 20.29 14.48
C ARG A 209 -10.30 20.66 15.74
N SER A 210 -9.60 21.10 16.78
CA SER A 210 -10.26 21.71 17.95
C SER A 210 -11.18 22.82 17.43
N HIS A 211 -12.41 22.91 17.98
CA HIS A 211 -13.45 23.87 17.59
C HIS A 211 -12.98 25.35 17.55
N SER A 212 -11.82 25.67 18.09
CA SER A 212 -11.24 27.03 18.14
C SER A 212 -10.65 27.53 16.81
N GLU A 213 -10.45 26.68 15.78
CA GLU A 213 -9.85 27.10 14.50
C GLU A 213 -10.87 27.31 13.36
N ARG A 214 -12.17 27.08 13.60
CA ARG A 214 -13.27 27.28 12.63
C ARG A 214 -13.94 28.63 12.80
N GLY A 215 -13.20 29.70 12.60
CA GLY A 215 -13.77 31.06 12.48
C GLY A 215 -14.32 31.32 11.07
N GLY A 216 -15.51 30.83 10.74
CA GLY A 216 -16.20 31.13 9.50
C GLY A 216 -17.67 30.72 9.57
N HIS A 217 -18.60 31.63 9.27
CA HIS A 217 -20.03 31.35 9.14
C HIS A 217 -20.27 30.29 8.05
N VAL A 218 -20.68 29.09 8.44
CA VAL A 218 -21.15 28.03 7.53
C VAL A 218 -22.59 27.72 7.88
N GLU A 219 -23.48 27.63 6.89
CA GLU A 219 -24.87 27.28 7.05
C GLU A 219 -25.05 25.94 7.77
N ASP A 220 -26.08 25.82 8.62
CA ASP A 220 -26.33 24.75 9.59
C ASP A 220 -26.24 23.32 9.04
N ARG A 221 -26.59 23.08 7.77
CA ARG A 221 -26.46 21.75 7.11
C ARG A 221 -25.02 21.35 6.81
N GLY A 222 -24.13 22.27 6.54
CA GLY A 222 -22.71 22.03 6.32
C GLY A 222 -21.96 21.70 7.62
N LEU A 223 -22.44 22.17 8.77
CA LEU A 223 -21.84 21.91 10.08
C LEU A 223 -22.09 20.47 10.56
N VAL A 224 -23.28 19.92 10.30
CA VAL A 224 -23.63 18.53 10.69
C VAL A 224 -22.82 17.54 9.86
N ALA A 225 -22.79 17.66 8.52
CA ALA A 225 -21.99 16.79 7.67
C ALA A 225 -20.48 16.88 7.97
N ALA A 226 -19.95 18.09 8.23
CA ALA A 226 -18.54 18.25 8.61
C ALA A 226 -18.22 17.70 10.02
N ALA A 227 -19.20 17.59 10.89
CA ALA A 227 -19.05 16.98 12.21
C ALA A 227 -19.07 15.44 12.10
N GLU A 228 -19.98 14.89 11.30
CA GLU A 228 -20.05 13.44 11.02
C GLU A 228 -18.78 12.94 10.32
N ASP A 229 -18.28 13.66 9.31
CA ASP A 229 -17.00 13.32 8.65
C ASP A 229 -15.82 13.36 9.63
N ALA A 230 -15.79 14.33 10.55
CA ALA A 230 -14.75 14.44 11.57
C ALA A 230 -14.83 13.30 12.61
N GLU A 231 -16.03 12.85 12.99
CA GLU A 231 -16.21 11.70 13.89
C GLU A 231 -15.80 10.38 13.22
N GLU A 232 -16.10 10.21 11.93
CA GLU A 232 -15.65 9.03 11.17
C GLU A 232 -14.11 8.99 11.03
N GLU A 233 -13.46 10.13 10.77
CA GLU A 233 -12.00 10.23 10.70
C GLU A 233 -11.33 9.88 12.03
N VAL A 234 -11.88 10.34 13.16
CA VAL A 234 -11.42 9.97 14.50
C VAL A 234 -11.59 8.48 14.73
N SER A 235 -12.76 7.96 14.41
CA SER A 235 -13.08 6.53 14.57
C SER A 235 -12.12 5.61 13.80
N VAL A 236 -11.69 6.00 12.59
CA VAL A 236 -10.69 5.25 11.82
C VAL A 236 -9.31 5.38 12.43
N SER A 237 -8.97 6.59 12.88
CA SER A 237 -7.66 6.85 13.51
C SER A 237 -7.44 6.00 14.74
N ASP A 238 -8.46 5.81 15.56
CA ASP A 238 -8.41 5.02 16.81
C ASP A 238 -8.11 3.51 16.55
N ARG A 239 -8.27 3.03 15.31
CA ARG A 239 -7.93 1.65 14.94
C ARG A 239 -6.43 1.43 14.74
N PHE A 240 -5.66 2.51 14.62
CA PHE A 240 -4.22 2.42 14.61
C PHE A 240 -3.68 2.44 16.05
N GLY A 241 -3.29 1.32 16.58
CA GLY A 241 -2.70 1.25 17.93
C GLY A 241 -1.28 1.82 18.00
N LEU A 242 -0.61 2.05 16.87
CA LEU A 242 0.73 2.66 16.82
C LEU A 242 0.73 3.93 15.97
N TRP A 243 0.90 5.06 16.64
CA TRP A 243 1.02 6.37 16.00
C TRP A 243 2.45 6.86 16.06
N ILE A 244 3.00 7.23 14.92
CA ILE A 244 4.37 7.72 14.80
C ILE A 244 4.36 9.06 14.06
N GLY A 245 4.65 10.14 14.81
CA GLY A 245 4.71 11.50 14.29
C GLY A 245 6.10 11.86 13.77
N PHE A 246 6.16 12.48 12.60
CA PHE A 246 7.40 12.96 11.98
C PHE A 246 7.44 14.49 12.05
N PRO A 247 8.35 15.05 12.83
CA PRO A 247 8.52 16.51 12.90
C PRO A 247 9.09 17.08 11.62
N PRO A 248 8.93 18.38 11.37
CA PRO A 248 9.68 19.08 10.33
C PRO A 248 11.17 18.89 10.53
N MET A 249 11.91 18.77 9.43
CA MET A 249 13.37 18.65 9.47
C MET A 249 14.00 20.03 9.67
N ASP A 250 14.79 20.21 10.71
CA ASP A 250 15.58 21.40 10.93
C ASP A 250 16.83 21.43 10.04
N GLN A 251 17.62 22.49 10.12
CA GLN A 251 18.80 22.68 9.29
C GLN A 251 19.90 21.66 9.60
N GLU A 252 20.11 21.36 10.88
CA GLU A 252 21.16 20.45 11.31
C GLU A 252 20.85 19.02 10.85
N THR A 253 19.63 18.56 11.06
CA THR A 253 19.13 17.25 10.59
C THR A 253 19.19 17.15 9.07
N TYR A 254 18.86 18.22 8.34
CA TYR A 254 18.96 18.25 6.89
C TYR A 254 20.42 18.07 6.41
N LEU A 255 21.36 18.82 6.99
CA LEU A 255 22.80 18.70 6.68
C LEU A 255 23.35 17.33 7.09
N ALA A 256 22.92 16.79 8.23
CA ALA A 256 23.31 15.45 8.66
C ALA A 256 22.84 14.39 7.68
N ALA A 257 21.61 14.50 7.13
CA ALA A 257 21.12 13.61 6.09
C ALA A 257 21.95 13.71 4.80
N VAL A 258 22.26 14.93 4.35
CA VAL A 258 23.11 15.16 3.16
C VAL A 258 24.50 14.54 3.35
N ARG A 259 25.13 14.77 4.48
CA ARG A 259 26.46 14.21 4.82
C ARG A 259 26.41 12.68 4.89
N GLY A 260 25.35 12.12 5.48
CA GLY A 260 25.12 10.68 5.56
C GLY A 260 25.03 10.04 4.18
N TYR A 261 24.25 10.61 3.27
CA TYR A 261 24.16 10.15 1.88
C TYR A 261 25.49 10.30 1.14
N ALA A 262 26.15 11.47 1.24
CA ALA A 262 27.45 11.70 0.58
C ALA A 262 28.50 10.67 1.03
N LYS A 263 28.59 10.40 2.33
CA LYS A 263 29.46 9.36 2.90
C LYS A 263 29.10 7.97 2.39
N ARG A 264 27.81 7.60 2.42
CA ARG A 264 27.33 6.27 2.00
C ARG A 264 27.65 5.97 0.54
N PHE A 265 27.53 6.98 -0.33
CA PHE A 265 27.75 6.83 -1.77
C PHE A 265 29.17 7.25 -2.22
N GLY A 266 30.05 7.56 -1.29
CA GLY A 266 31.44 7.90 -1.58
C GLY A 266 31.60 9.16 -2.44
N LEU A 267 30.69 10.14 -2.24
CA LEU A 267 30.75 11.43 -2.93
C LEU A 267 31.81 12.30 -2.25
N LYS A 268 32.94 12.51 -2.93
CA LYS A 268 34.07 13.29 -2.41
C LYS A 268 33.84 14.76 -2.72
N ALA A 269 33.40 15.53 -1.74
CA ALA A 269 33.33 16.98 -1.75
C ALA A 269 33.85 17.51 -0.40
N PRO A 270 34.56 18.65 -0.36
CA PRO A 270 34.89 19.30 0.90
C PRO A 270 33.63 19.57 1.73
N LEU A 271 33.67 19.25 3.02
CA LEU A 271 32.50 19.33 3.88
C LEU A 271 31.81 20.71 3.90
N VAL A 272 32.64 21.76 3.97
CA VAL A 272 32.18 23.16 3.98
C VAL A 272 31.48 23.50 2.67
N ASP A 273 31.97 23.02 1.54
CA ASP A 273 31.35 23.25 0.24
C ASP A 273 30.08 22.42 0.06
N LEU A 274 30.08 21.19 0.53
CA LEU A 274 28.90 20.31 0.53
C LEU A 274 27.74 20.98 1.30
N ASP A 275 27.98 21.44 2.53
CA ASP A 275 26.97 22.07 3.38
C ASP A 275 26.44 23.36 2.76
N ARG A 276 27.35 24.23 2.28
CA ARG A 276 26.96 25.49 1.63
C ARG A 276 26.07 25.23 0.42
N ARG A 277 26.45 24.32 -0.47
CA ARG A 277 25.68 23.96 -1.66
C ARG A 277 24.32 23.32 -1.29
N ALA A 278 24.32 22.44 -0.29
CA ALA A 278 23.08 21.82 0.19
C ALA A 278 22.09 22.85 0.75
N LEU A 279 22.59 23.85 1.51
CA LEU A 279 21.73 24.93 2.01
C LEU A 279 21.19 25.81 0.88
N GLN A 280 22.00 26.19 -0.10
CA GLN A 280 21.54 26.91 -1.29
C GLN A 280 20.46 26.12 -2.04
N TRP A 281 20.68 24.81 -2.21
CA TRP A 281 19.68 23.92 -2.83
C TRP A 281 18.34 23.92 -2.08
N SER A 282 18.41 23.81 -0.74
CA SER A 282 17.21 23.82 0.10
C SER A 282 16.46 25.13 0.05
N GLN A 283 17.17 26.27 -0.05
CA GLN A 283 16.57 27.61 -0.21
C GLN A 283 15.84 27.74 -1.54
N LEU A 284 16.44 27.28 -2.63
CA LEU A 284 15.81 27.29 -3.97
C LEU A 284 14.54 26.42 -4.02
N ARG A 285 14.48 25.36 -3.21
CA ARG A 285 13.31 24.46 -3.11
C ARG A 285 12.28 24.89 -2.07
N GLY A 286 12.59 25.92 -1.26
CA GLY A 286 11.71 26.43 -0.21
C GLY A 286 11.43 25.46 0.92
N ALA A 287 12.24 24.35 1.04
CA ALA A 287 12.00 23.32 2.01
C ALA A 287 13.29 22.59 2.43
N ARG A 288 13.34 22.17 3.70
CA ARG A 288 14.33 21.23 4.22
C ARG A 288 13.63 19.90 4.51
N SER A 289 13.99 18.87 3.76
CA SER A 289 13.38 17.55 3.92
C SER A 289 14.30 16.45 3.38
N GLY A 290 14.07 15.20 3.76
CA GLY A 290 14.81 14.06 3.25
C GLY A 290 14.73 13.93 1.72
N ARG A 291 13.57 14.30 1.12
CA ARG A 291 13.39 14.34 -0.33
C ARG A 291 14.31 15.39 -0.99
N VAL A 292 14.40 16.58 -0.41
CA VAL A 292 15.26 17.66 -0.92
C VAL A 292 16.72 17.29 -0.76
N ALA A 293 17.12 16.68 0.37
CA ALA A 293 18.46 16.16 0.58
C ALA A 293 18.83 15.09 -0.48
N TRP A 294 17.92 14.15 -0.74
CA TRP A 294 18.12 13.12 -1.76
C TRP A 294 18.24 13.70 -3.18
N GLN A 295 17.43 14.69 -3.53
CA GLN A 295 17.50 15.39 -4.82
C GLN A 295 18.86 16.07 -5.00
N PHE A 296 19.34 16.77 -3.97
CA PHE A 296 20.67 17.39 -3.99
C PHE A 296 21.79 16.34 -4.17
N ILE A 297 21.74 15.23 -3.47
CA ILE A 297 22.74 14.15 -3.59
C ILE A 297 22.73 13.51 -4.98
N ARG A 298 21.56 13.37 -5.61
CA ARG A 298 21.47 12.89 -6.99
C ARG A 298 22.13 13.85 -7.98
N ASP A 299 21.89 15.13 -7.82
CA ASP A 299 22.49 16.18 -8.63
C ASP A 299 24.01 16.18 -8.48
N LEU A 300 24.51 16.23 -7.25
CA LEU A 300 25.93 16.16 -6.92
C LEU A 300 26.61 14.88 -7.48
N ALA A 301 25.92 13.74 -7.38
CA ALA A 301 26.46 12.48 -7.92
C ALA A 301 26.58 12.54 -9.45
N GLY A 302 25.58 13.14 -10.13
CA GLY A 302 25.62 13.40 -11.57
C GLY A 302 26.81 14.26 -11.98
N GLU A 303 27.05 15.37 -11.29
CA GLU A 303 28.21 16.23 -11.52
C GLU A 303 29.54 15.48 -11.33
N LEU A 304 29.59 14.60 -10.34
CA LEU A 304 30.79 13.81 -10.04
C LEU A 304 30.93 12.54 -10.91
N GLY A 305 30.01 12.30 -11.85
CA GLY A 305 30.00 11.10 -12.70
C GLY A 305 29.78 9.79 -11.91
N LYS A 306 29.13 9.85 -10.74
CA LYS A 306 28.86 8.70 -9.86
C LYS A 306 27.46 8.13 -10.11
N LYS A 307 27.37 6.80 -10.25
CA LYS A 307 26.07 6.10 -10.26
C LYS A 307 25.56 5.92 -8.83
N LEU A 308 24.30 6.21 -8.62
CA LEU A 308 23.57 5.89 -7.39
C LEU A 308 22.66 4.70 -7.62
N PRO A 309 22.39 3.85 -6.61
CA PRO A 309 21.33 2.86 -6.69
C PRO A 309 19.99 3.59 -6.84
N LEU A 310 19.23 3.25 -7.86
CA LEU A 310 17.91 3.77 -8.15
C LEU A 310 16.87 2.96 -7.42
#